data_13ee8c06a556a933d61dc082e338cfff
#
_entry.id   13ee8c06a556a933d61dc082e338cfff
#
_cell.length_a   1.000
_cell.length_b   1.000
_cell.length_c   1.000
_cell.angle_alpha   90.00
_cell.angle_beta   90.00
_cell.angle_gamma   90.00
#
_symmetry.space_group_name_H-M   'P 1'
#
loop_
_entity.id
_entity.type
_entity.pdbx_description
1 polymer ?
#
loop_
_entity_poly.entity_id
_entity_poly.type
_entity_poly.pdbx_seq_one_letter_code
_entity_poly.pdbx_strand_id
1 'polypeptide(L)'
;MLNPNVEPIAQNYIIAAQVPHPKQYFFHDPGITRLDNGILIIAAPQWRFQRFGSEQIVRILRSTNNGNSWNEITSITAYDATPFVIDGKLLMFIQEKQHRDFQIMISEDKGLTWSKPTTVINAPVWNITTPMVHKMNTVYWAMDYDSPEQPCKGKVMVEFNRNKSPLDKKAWTLS
;
A
#
# COMPACT_ATOMS: atom_id res chain seq x y z
N MET A 1 8.60 -21.78 -12.23
CA MET A 1 9.98 -21.67 -12.76
C MET A 1 9.89 -20.81 -14.00
N LEU A 2 10.69 -19.75 -14.09
CA LEU A 2 10.81 -18.95 -15.32
C LEU A 2 11.41 -19.86 -16.41
N ASN A 3 10.92 -19.72 -17.64
CA ASN A 3 11.48 -20.44 -18.78
C ASN A 3 12.96 -20.01 -18.94
N PRO A 4 13.93 -20.95 -18.85
CA PRO A 4 15.35 -20.60 -18.92
C PRO A 4 15.79 -19.99 -20.27
N ASN A 5 14.94 -20.05 -21.29
CA ASN A 5 15.20 -19.52 -22.63
C ASN A 5 14.61 -18.13 -22.87
N VAL A 6 14.03 -17.48 -21.85
CA VAL A 6 13.53 -16.11 -21.96
C VAL A 6 14.53 -15.17 -21.29
N GLU A 7 15.27 -14.42 -22.07
CA GLU A 7 16.11 -13.35 -21.56
C GLU A 7 15.20 -12.26 -20.92
N PRO A 8 15.51 -11.80 -19.68
CA PRO A 8 14.80 -10.69 -19.11
C PRO A 8 14.93 -9.44 -19.98
N ILE A 9 13.83 -8.74 -20.23
CA ILE A 9 13.84 -7.46 -20.98
C ILE A 9 14.71 -6.41 -20.29
N ALA A 10 14.79 -6.47 -18.94
CA ALA A 10 15.68 -5.61 -18.14
C ALA A 10 16.84 -6.45 -17.61
N GLN A 11 18.06 -6.16 -18.06
CA GLN A 11 19.26 -6.82 -17.56
C GLN A 11 19.84 -6.14 -16.31
N ASN A 12 19.49 -4.86 -16.08
CA ASN A 12 19.92 -4.07 -14.93
C ASN A 12 18.70 -3.77 -14.03
N TYR A 13 18.49 -4.57 -13.00
CA TYR A 13 17.44 -4.35 -12.00
C TYR A 13 18.00 -4.52 -10.59
N ILE A 14 17.35 -3.87 -9.65
CA ILE A 14 17.66 -3.97 -8.22
C ILE A 14 16.53 -4.73 -7.55
N ILE A 15 16.87 -5.78 -6.82
CA ILE A 15 15.91 -6.51 -6.00
C ILE A 15 15.77 -5.78 -4.68
N ALA A 16 14.64 -5.10 -4.47
CA ALA A 16 14.35 -4.38 -3.24
C ALA A 16 14.14 -5.30 -2.05
N ALA A 17 13.50 -6.46 -2.26
CA ALA A 17 13.27 -7.49 -1.25
C ALA A 17 13.11 -8.87 -1.88
N GLN A 18 13.40 -9.88 -1.09
CA GLN A 18 13.12 -11.28 -1.43
C GLN A 18 12.34 -11.96 -0.31
N VAL A 19 11.42 -12.84 -0.67
CA VAL A 19 10.75 -13.68 0.32
C VAL A 19 11.73 -14.74 0.85
N PRO A 20 11.73 -15.02 2.17
CA PRO A 20 12.70 -15.96 2.75
C PRO A 20 12.49 -17.41 2.26
N HIS A 21 11.26 -17.76 1.90
CA HIS A 21 10.88 -19.11 1.45
C HIS A 21 9.97 -19.03 0.22
N PRO A 22 10.53 -18.91 -1.01
CA PRO A 22 9.75 -18.67 -2.23
C PRO A 22 8.81 -19.81 -2.64
N LYS A 23 8.92 -20.98 -2.03
CA LYS A 23 7.93 -22.08 -2.19
C LYS A 23 6.72 -21.92 -1.26
N GLN A 24 6.78 -21.05 -0.27
CA GLN A 24 5.74 -20.85 0.73
C GLN A 24 5.11 -19.45 0.66
N TYR A 25 5.89 -18.45 0.27
CA TYR A 25 5.48 -17.04 0.27
C TYR A 25 5.75 -16.39 -1.09
N PHE A 26 5.00 -15.34 -1.37
CA PHE A 26 5.19 -14.45 -2.52
C PHE A 26 4.83 -13.02 -2.13
N PHE A 27 5.36 -12.05 -2.87
CA PHE A 27 4.90 -10.67 -2.77
C PHE A 27 3.70 -10.45 -3.69
N HIS A 28 2.77 -9.63 -3.22
CA HIS A 28 1.54 -9.26 -3.92
C HIS A 28 1.40 -7.74 -3.92
N ASP A 29 0.91 -7.16 -4.99
CA ASP A 29 0.54 -5.75 -5.18
C ASP A 29 1.41 -4.73 -4.42
N PRO A 30 2.73 -4.65 -4.65
CA PRO A 30 3.59 -3.71 -3.96
C PRO A 30 3.26 -2.28 -4.34
N GLY A 31 3.04 -1.43 -3.34
CA GLY A 31 2.92 0.02 -3.53
C GLY A 31 4.25 0.73 -3.33
N ILE A 32 4.51 1.79 -4.11
CA ILE A 32 5.69 2.63 -3.96
C ILE A 32 5.31 4.10 -3.95
N THR A 33 5.98 4.89 -3.13
CA THR A 33 5.88 6.36 -3.16
C THR A 33 7.24 7.02 -2.99
N ARG A 34 7.34 8.29 -3.39
CA ARG A 34 8.53 9.11 -3.26
C ARG A 34 8.23 10.38 -2.46
N LEU A 35 9.06 10.67 -1.49
CA LEU A 35 9.05 11.93 -0.75
C LEU A 35 9.85 13.01 -1.52
N ASP A 36 9.57 14.28 -1.25
CA ASP A 36 10.21 15.43 -1.93
C ASP A 36 11.73 15.44 -1.78
N ASN A 37 12.26 14.90 -0.69
CA ASN A 37 13.71 14.76 -0.47
C ASN A 37 14.35 13.55 -1.17
N GLY A 38 13.61 12.85 -2.03
CA GLY A 38 14.12 11.73 -2.82
C GLY A 38 14.08 10.36 -2.12
N ILE A 39 13.63 10.29 -0.87
CA ILE A 39 13.42 9.01 -0.18
C ILE A 39 12.29 8.25 -0.87
N LEU A 40 12.50 6.95 -1.09
CA LEU A 40 11.49 6.04 -1.61
C LEU A 40 11.01 5.10 -0.50
N ILE A 41 9.72 4.84 -0.47
CA ILE A 41 9.08 3.89 0.44
C ILE A 41 8.33 2.86 -0.38
N ILE A 42 8.57 1.58 -0.10
CA ILE A 42 7.77 0.46 -0.62
C ILE A 42 7.00 -0.17 0.54
N ALA A 43 5.73 -0.44 0.31
CA ALA A 43 4.97 -1.42 1.07
C ALA A 43 4.84 -2.68 0.20
N ALA A 44 5.31 -3.81 0.72
CA ALA A 44 5.35 -5.09 0.00
C ALA A 44 4.56 -6.14 0.78
N PRO A 45 3.26 -6.33 0.46
CA PRO A 45 2.46 -7.38 1.05
C PRO A 45 3.06 -8.75 0.75
N GLN A 46 3.33 -9.52 1.79
CA GLN A 46 3.86 -10.88 1.70
C GLN A 46 2.77 -11.87 2.12
N TRP A 47 2.36 -12.69 1.17
CA TRP A 47 1.30 -13.67 1.35
C TRP A 47 1.85 -15.08 1.34
N ARG A 48 1.14 -15.97 2.02
CA ARG A 48 1.47 -17.39 2.05
C ARG A 48 0.64 -18.15 1.01
N PHE A 49 1.29 -18.99 0.20
CA PHE A 49 0.59 -19.94 -0.66
C PHE A 49 -0.31 -20.87 0.16
N GLN A 50 -1.47 -21.21 -0.36
CA GLN A 50 -2.45 -22.16 0.22
C GLN A 50 -3.16 -21.71 1.52
N ARG A 51 -2.87 -20.52 2.05
CA ARG A 51 -3.56 -19.98 3.21
C ARG A 51 -3.89 -18.49 3.02
N PHE A 52 -4.70 -18.20 2.01
CA PHE A 52 -5.24 -16.86 1.83
C PHE A 52 -5.98 -16.43 3.11
N GLY A 53 -5.52 -15.37 3.75
CA GLY A 53 -6.15 -14.78 4.95
C GLY A 53 -5.48 -15.09 6.29
N SER A 54 -4.42 -15.89 6.37
CA SER A 54 -3.68 -16.11 7.60
C SER A 54 -2.19 -15.78 7.47
N GLU A 55 -1.61 -15.17 8.50
CA GLU A 55 -0.17 -14.84 8.58
C GLU A 55 0.32 -13.93 7.45
N GLN A 56 -0.45 -12.89 7.13
CA GLN A 56 -0.03 -11.89 6.16
C GLN A 56 0.68 -10.75 6.87
N ILE A 57 1.79 -10.36 6.30
CA ILE A 57 2.52 -9.17 6.74
C ILE A 57 2.78 -8.26 5.55
N VAL A 58 2.87 -6.98 5.82
CA VAL A 58 3.37 -6.01 4.86
C VAL A 58 4.76 -5.58 5.31
N ARG A 59 5.76 -5.81 4.47
CA ARG A 59 7.12 -5.36 4.72
C ARG A 59 7.29 -3.94 4.22
N ILE A 60 7.80 -3.06 5.06
CA ILE A 60 8.05 -1.67 4.74
C ILE A 60 9.53 -1.48 4.45
N LEU A 61 9.83 -1.09 3.22
CA LEU A 61 11.18 -0.90 2.72
C LEU A 61 11.43 0.58 2.45
N ARG A 62 12.64 1.03 2.71
CA ARG A 62 13.06 2.42 2.51
C ARG A 62 14.39 2.50 1.79
N SER A 63 14.46 3.38 0.80
CA SER A 63 15.68 3.74 0.10
C SER A 63 15.95 5.23 0.26
N THR A 64 17.23 5.58 0.48
CA THR A 64 17.72 6.98 0.56
C THR A 64 18.64 7.35 -0.61
N ASN A 65 18.79 6.46 -1.58
CA ASN A 65 19.71 6.60 -2.70
C ASN A 65 19.06 6.28 -4.05
N ASN A 66 17.82 6.77 -4.24
CA ASN A 66 17.04 6.61 -5.47
C ASN A 66 16.82 5.13 -5.88
N GLY A 67 16.62 4.24 -4.90
CA GLY A 67 16.34 2.84 -5.16
C GLY A 67 17.56 1.96 -5.41
N ASN A 68 18.79 2.50 -5.35
CA ASN A 68 20.02 1.71 -5.55
C ASN A 68 20.26 0.69 -4.43
N SER A 69 19.74 0.96 -3.22
CA SER A 69 19.68 -0.03 -2.15
C SER A 69 18.44 0.21 -1.28
N TRP A 70 18.02 -0.84 -0.59
CA TRP A 70 16.81 -0.86 0.22
C TRP A 70 17.08 -1.47 1.58
N ASN A 71 16.50 -0.87 2.61
CA ASN A 71 16.49 -1.40 3.97
C ASN A 71 15.05 -1.70 4.38
N GLU A 72 14.82 -2.87 4.92
CA GLU A 72 13.56 -3.16 5.60
C GLU A 72 13.56 -2.43 6.94
N ILE A 73 12.57 -1.59 7.15
CA ILE A 73 12.44 -0.77 8.36
C ILE A 73 11.61 -1.51 9.40
N THR A 74 10.50 -2.08 8.96
CA THR A 74 9.56 -2.80 9.83
C THR A 74 8.65 -3.69 8.99
N SER A 75 7.88 -4.53 9.67
CA SER A 75 6.74 -5.23 9.09
C SER A 75 5.49 -4.99 9.93
N ILE A 76 4.34 -5.00 9.28
CA ILE A 76 3.03 -4.76 9.87
C ILE A 76 2.16 -5.97 9.57
N THR A 77 1.44 -6.50 10.57
CA THR A 77 0.42 -7.51 10.33
C THR A 77 -0.76 -6.88 9.61
N ALA A 78 -0.87 -7.11 8.33
CA ALA A 78 -1.91 -6.57 7.48
C ALA A 78 -2.08 -7.41 6.21
N TYR A 79 -3.27 -7.32 5.61
CA TYR A 79 -3.60 -7.94 4.34
C TYR A 79 -2.94 -7.21 3.17
N ASP A 80 -3.06 -5.88 3.17
CA ASP A 80 -2.53 -5.01 2.12
C ASP A 80 -2.14 -3.63 2.68
N ALA A 81 -1.25 -2.93 1.98
CA ALA A 81 -0.90 -1.55 2.27
C ALA A 81 -0.32 -0.83 1.04
N THR A 82 -0.65 0.45 0.92
CA THR A 82 -0.14 1.31 -0.16
C THR A 82 0.35 2.64 0.43
N PRO A 83 1.66 2.95 0.33
CA PRO A 83 2.19 4.23 0.78
C PRO A 83 1.88 5.33 -0.25
N PHE A 84 1.60 6.53 0.21
CA PHE A 84 1.35 7.69 -0.65
C PHE A 84 1.72 9.00 0.05
N VAL A 85 1.87 10.06 -0.73
CA VAL A 85 2.18 11.40 -0.20
C VAL A 85 1.08 12.37 -0.60
N ILE A 86 0.56 13.11 0.38
CA ILE A 86 -0.37 14.23 0.17
C ILE A 86 0.15 15.43 0.95
N ASP A 87 0.38 16.55 0.27
CA ASP A 87 0.86 17.81 0.86
C ASP A 87 2.11 17.63 1.73
N GLY A 88 3.08 16.84 1.22
CA GLY A 88 4.34 16.54 1.91
C GLY A 88 4.21 15.57 3.09
N LYS A 89 3.00 15.14 3.44
CA LYS A 89 2.75 14.14 4.50
C LYS A 89 2.84 12.74 3.92
N LEU A 90 3.66 11.90 4.54
CA LEU A 90 3.74 10.49 4.21
C LEU A 90 2.64 9.71 4.93
N LEU A 91 1.81 9.09 4.15
CA LEU A 91 0.65 8.33 4.58
C LEU A 91 0.75 6.89 4.06
N MET A 92 0.02 6.00 4.67
CA MET A 92 -0.17 4.64 4.20
C MET A 92 -1.63 4.25 4.35
N PHE A 93 -2.26 3.88 3.25
CA PHE A 93 -3.46 3.06 3.31
C PHE A 93 -3.06 1.70 3.85
N ILE A 94 -3.86 1.16 4.75
CA ILE A 94 -3.66 -0.18 5.29
C ILE A 94 -4.99 -0.90 5.42
N GLN A 95 -4.96 -2.18 5.16
CA GLN A 95 -6.07 -3.09 5.34
C GLN A 95 -5.61 -4.25 6.22
N GLU A 96 -6.06 -4.25 7.48
CA GLU A 96 -5.67 -5.30 8.43
C GLU A 96 -6.24 -6.67 8.07
N LYS A 97 -7.42 -6.69 7.42
CA LYS A 97 -8.10 -7.91 6.97
C LYS A 97 -8.73 -7.68 5.61
N GLN A 98 -8.85 -8.73 4.83
CA GLN A 98 -9.56 -8.70 3.54
C GLN A 98 -11.00 -8.18 3.70
N HIS A 99 -11.46 -7.36 2.75
CA HIS A 99 -12.82 -6.78 2.68
C HIS A 99 -13.22 -5.99 3.94
N ARG A 100 -12.31 -5.17 4.44
CA ARG A 100 -12.51 -4.37 5.65
C ARG A 100 -12.27 -2.88 5.39
N ASP A 101 -12.44 -2.14 6.45
CA ASP A 101 -12.41 -0.68 6.50
C ASP A 101 -11.16 -0.06 5.84
N PHE A 102 -11.35 1.11 5.27
CA PHE A 102 -10.27 1.95 4.81
C PHE A 102 -9.61 2.63 6.01
N GLN A 103 -8.36 2.25 6.28
CA GLN A 103 -7.58 2.76 7.39
C GLN A 103 -6.36 3.51 6.89
N ILE A 104 -5.92 4.52 7.65
CA ILE A 104 -4.74 5.33 7.36
C ILE A 104 -3.77 5.29 8.54
N MET A 105 -2.50 5.17 8.21
CA MET A 105 -1.36 5.43 9.09
C MET A 105 -0.59 6.65 8.59
N ILE A 106 0.09 7.36 9.49
CA ILE A 106 0.97 8.48 9.17
C ILE A 106 2.38 8.18 9.67
N SER A 107 3.38 8.59 8.89
CA SER A 107 4.77 8.68 9.32
C SER A 107 5.22 10.14 9.35
N GLU A 108 5.73 10.60 10.49
CA GLU A 108 6.27 11.94 10.69
C GLU A 108 7.80 12.00 10.57
N ASP A 109 8.45 10.84 10.45
CA ASP A 109 9.90 10.66 10.42
C ASP A 109 10.41 10.05 9.10
N LYS A 110 9.69 10.32 8.01
CA LYS A 110 10.07 9.91 6.64
C LYS A 110 10.12 8.38 6.46
N GLY A 111 9.18 7.68 7.07
CA GLY A 111 8.97 6.24 6.92
C GLY A 111 9.74 5.36 7.89
N LEU A 112 10.35 5.93 8.93
CA LEU A 112 11.05 5.14 9.96
C LEU A 112 10.08 4.54 10.97
N THR A 113 9.08 5.32 11.40
CA THR A 113 8.01 4.83 12.25
C THR A 113 6.62 5.22 11.71
N TRP A 114 5.60 4.53 12.18
CA TRP A 114 4.23 4.70 11.71
C TRP A 114 3.26 4.76 12.89
N SER A 115 2.25 5.61 12.77
CA SER A 115 1.16 5.65 13.74
C SER A 115 0.36 4.34 13.77
N LYS A 116 -0.48 4.16 14.78
CA LYS A 116 -1.51 3.11 14.73
C LYS A 116 -2.50 3.38 13.60
N PRO A 117 -3.07 2.35 12.97
CA PRO A 117 -4.12 2.50 11.96
C PRO A 117 -5.33 3.26 12.52
N THR A 118 -5.86 4.18 11.72
CA THR A 118 -7.08 4.92 12.02
C THR A 118 -8.10 4.65 10.91
N THR A 119 -9.25 4.09 11.25
CA THR A 119 -10.34 3.89 10.29
C THR A 119 -10.94 5.23 9.91
N VAL A 120 -10.87 5.59 8.64
CA VAL A 120 -11.42 6.84 8.09
C VAL A 120 -12.68 6.61 7.26
N ILE A 121 -12.83 5.45 6.63
CA ILE A 121 -14.07 5.00 5.98
C ILE A 121 -14.40 3.60 6.50
N ASN A 122 -15.63 3.42 6.97
CA ASN A 122 -16.15 2.12 7.37
C ASN A 122 -16.91 1.49 6.20
N ALA A 123 -16.17 0.89 5.29
CA ALA A 123 -16.71 0.19 4.13
C ALA A 123 -15.70 -0.85 3.62
N PRO A 124 -16.17 -1.96 3.05
CA PRO A 124 -15.31 -3.00 2.50
C PRO A 124 -14.75 -2.56 1.13
N VAL A 125 -13.75 -1.71 1.17
CA VAL A 125 -13.04 -1.25 -0.02
C VAL A 125 -11.69 -1.94 -0.13
N TRP A 126 -11.24 -2.16 -1.38
CA TRP A 126 -9.94 -2.75 -1.65
C TRP A 126 -9.19 -1.91 -2.67
N ASN A 127 -7.94 -1.59 -2.36
CA ASN A 127 -7.06 -0.92 -3.31
C ASN A 127 -6.13 -1.92 -3.98
N ILE A 128 -6.22 -2.00 -5.29
CA ILE A 128 -5.27 -2.71 -6.13
C ILE A 128 -4.41 -1.65 -6.84
N THR A 129 -3.48 -1.04 -6.11
CA THR A 129 -2.43 -0.13 -6.63
C THR A 129 -2.87 0.84 -7.73
N THR A 130 -4.07 1.41 -7.61
CA THR A 130 -4.57 2.42 -8.55
C THR A 130 -3.93 3.78 -8.26
N PRO A 131 -3.64 4.60 -9.28
CA PRO A 131 -3.11 5.94 -9.07
C PRO A 131 -4.16 6.87 -8.45
N MET A 132 -3.68 7.83 -7.67
CA MET A 132 -4.49 8.94 -7.18
C MET A 132 -4.55 10.06 -8.19
N VAL A 133 -5.70 10.72 -8.30
CA VAL A 133 -5.89 11.93 -9.11
C VAL A 133 -6.07 13.13 -8.19
N HIS A 134 -5.26 14.15 -8.38
CA HIS A 134 -5.31 15.38 -7.61
C HIS A 134 -6.03 16.47 -8.42
N LYS A 135 -7.06 17.07 -7.85
CA LYS A 135 -7.78 18.20 -8.46
C LYS A 135 -8.12 19.25 -7.38
N MET A 136 -7.52 20.41 -7.48
CA MET A 136 -7.68 21.50 -6.49
C MET A 136 -7.50 20.97 -5.04
N ASN A 137 -8.51 21.06 -4.20
CA ASN A 137 -8.48 20.66 -2.79
C ASN A 137 -8.95 19.21 -2.55
N THR A 138 -9.07 18.41 -3.60
CA THR A 138 -9.57 17.04 -3.49
C THR A 138 -8.59 16.06 -4.13
N VAL A 139 -8.37 14.95 -3.46
CA VAL A 139 -7.71 13.76 -4.02
C VAL A 139 -8.78 12.72 -4.26
N TYR A 140 -8.75 12.13 -5.45
CA TYR A 140 -9.66 11.06 -5.88
C TYR A 140 -8.88 9.76 -6.01
N TRP A 141 -9.44 8.68 -5.48
CA TRP A 141 -8.83 7.37 -5.51
C TRP A 141 -9.86 6.29 -5.81
N ALA A 142 -9.77 5.67 -6.99
CA ALA A 142 -10.66 4.57 -7.36
C ALA A 142 -10.28 3.29 -6.62
N MET A 143 -11.28 2.60 -6.07
CA MET A 143 -11.12 1.36 -5.33
C MET A 143 -12.15 0.32 -5.73
N ASP A 144 -11.85 -0.93 -5.48
CA ASP A 144 -12.83 -1.99 -5.53
C ASP A 144 -13.73 -1.92 -4.32
N TYR A 145 -15.01 -2.14 -4.54
CA TYR A 145 -16.00 -2.33 -3.49
C TYR A 145 -16.34 -3.81 -3.39
N ASP A 146 -16.12 -4.35 -2.22
CA ASP A 146 -16.38 -5.75 -1.93
C ASP A 146 -17.63 -5.93 -1.06
N SER A 147 -18.21 -7.12 -1.12
CA SER A 147 -19.14 -7.58 -0.10
C SER A 147 -18.76 -8.99 0.34
N PRO A 148 -19.16 -9.42 1.55
CA PRO A 148 -18.93 -10.79 2.01
C PRO A 148 -19.50 -11.86 1.08
N GLU A 149 -20.56 -11.51 0.34
CA GLU A 149 -21.26 -12.42 -0.57
C GLU A 149 -20.69 -12.39 -1.99
N GLN A 150 -20.05 -11.29 -2.37
CA GLN A 150 -19.55 -11.13 -3.76
C GLN A 150 -18.29 -10.24 -3.78
N PRO A 151 -17.10 -10.83 -3.97
CA PRO A 151 -15.87 -10.08 -4.19
C PRO A 151 -15.95 -9.20 -5.43
N CYS A 152 -15.32 -8.03 -5.39
CA CYS A 152 -15.25 -7.07 -6.49
C CYS A 152 -16.62 -6.71 -7.09
N LYS A 153 -17.62 -6.52 -6.22
CA LYS A 153 -19.00 -6.22 -6.61
C LYS A 153 -19.13 -4.94 -7.44
N GLY A 154 -18.24 -3.99 -7.21
CA GLY A 154 -18.29 -2.70 -7.90
C GLY A 154 -16.99 -1.92 -7.77
N LYS A 155 -17.02 -0.72 -8.35
CA LYS A 155 -15.97 0.28 -8.19
C LYS A 155 -16.56 1.47 -7.46
N VAL A 156 -15.77 2.07 -6.59
CA VAL A 156 -16.15 3.25 -5.82
C VAL A 156 -15.04 4.29 -5.91
N MET A 157 -15.41 5.53 -5.70
CA MET A 157 -14.45 6.62 -5.58
C MET A 157 -14.29 7.01 -4.12
N VAL A 158 -13.08 6.93 -3.61
CA VAL A 158 -12.69 7.54 -2.35
C VAL A 158 -12.23 8.96 -2.64
N GLU A 159 -12.80 9.92 -1.94
CA GLU A 159 -12.45 11.33 -2.05
C GLU A 159 -11.87 11.82 -0.74
N PHE A 160 -10.74 12.53 -0.80
CA PHE A 160 -10.11 13.17 0.35
C PHE A 160 -10.06 14.69 0.19
N ASN A 161 -10.59 15.41 1.17
CA ASN A 161 -10.50 16.87 1.24
C ASN A 161 -9.19 17.30 1.89
N ARG A 162 -8.27 17.84 1.09
CA ARG A 162 -6.92 18.27 1.50
C ARG A 162 -6.88 19.39 2.54
N ASN A 163 -7.98 20.15 2.70
CA ASN A 163 -8.08 21.19 3.72
C ASN A 163 -8.31 20.64 5.14
N LYS A 164 -8.42 19.33 5.29
CA LYS A 164 -8.64 18.64 6.56
C LYS A 164 -7.48 17.71 6.90
N SER A 165 -7.43 17.28 8.17
CA SER A 165 -6.50 16.26 8.59
C SER A 165 -6.82 14.91 7.92
N PRO A 166 -5.84 14.16 7.42
CA PRO A 166 -6.08 12.82 6.87
C PRO A 166 -6.56 11.80 7.91
N LEU A 167 -6.43 12.09 9.20
CA LEU A 167 -6.99 11.27 10.27
C LEU A 167 -8.42 11.67 10.66
N ASP A 168 -8.95 12.77 10.11
CA ASP A 168 -10.35 13.17 10.32
C ASP A 168 -11.25 12.38 9.37
N LYS A 169 -12.15 11.56 9.92
CA LYS A 169 -13.15 10.81 9.13
C LYS A 169 -13.99 11.72 8.21
N LYS A 170 -14.24 12.96 8.64
CA LYS A 170 -15.01 13.95 7.85
C LYS A 170 -14.22 14.52 6.64
N ALA A 171 -12.94 14.15 6.51
CA ALA A 171 -12.14 14.48 5.34
C ALA A 171 -12.35 13.51 4.17
N TRP A 172 -12.92 12.35 4.45
CA TRP A 172 -13.06 11.25 3.50
C TRP A 172 -14.53 11.00 3.17
N THR A 173 -14.82 10.80 1.91
CA THR A 173 -16.14 10.41 1.41
C THR A 173 -16.01 9.25 0.42
N LEU A 174 -17.08 8.49 0.29
CA LEU A 174 -17.20 7.38 -0.65
C LEU A 174 -18.37 7.71 -1.59
N SER A 175 -18.14 7.66 -2.91
CA SER A 175 -19.14 7.92 -3.95
C SER A 175 -19.15 6.82 -5.02
#